data_65c30390f11684c9c1dba1bf01412824
#
_entry.id   65c30390f11684c9c1dba1bf01412824
#
_cell.length_a   1.000
_cell.length_b   1.000
_cell.length_c   1.000
_cell.angle_alpha   90.00
_cell.angle_beta   90.00
_cell.angle_gamma   90.00
#
_symmetry.space_group_name_H-M   'P 1'
#
loop_
_entity.id
_entity.type
_entity.pdbx_description
1 polymer ?
#
loop_
_entity_poly.entity_id
_entity_poly.type
_entity_poly.pdbx_seq_one_letter_code
_entity_poly.pdbx_strand_id
1 'polypeptide(L)'
;LALPWMPLANNSTYAACDIYTDQMDFINAFFRHLYWPGEAFLCDLSCETPSRSAHLALLLKTIPCLEHLDKSIGSRLLAQIDAEHVLVSFPARSLGGHARGMGKTYETRFHQLIAGQPWQIRRFEFSNELAFLLSRS
;
A
#
# COMPACT_ATOMS: atom_id res chain seq x y z
N LEU A 1 -10.00 2.57 -10.50
CA LEU A 1 -10.75 2.95 -9.29
C LEU A 1 -11.47 1.73 -8.71
N ALA A 2 -10.92 1.15 -7.64
CA ALA A 2 -11.47 -0.05 -7.01
C ALA A 2 -12.63 0.24 -6.04
N LEU A 3 -12.76 1.49 -5.57
CA LEU A 3 -13.70 1.88 -4.51
C LEU A 3 -15.16 1.52 -4.75
N PRO A 4 -15.76 1.70 -5.96
CA PRO A 4 -17.16 1.34 -6.18
C PRO A 4 -17.45 -0.16 -6.04
N TRP A 5 -16.42 -0.99 -6.13
CA TRP A 5 -16.52 -2.46 -6.09
C TRP A 5 -16.11 -3.05 -4.75
N MET A 6 -15.60 -2.22 -3.83
CA MET A 6 -15.25 -2.66 -2.50
C MET A 6 -16.51 -2.72 -1.63
N PRO A 7 -16.75 -3.83 -0.90
CA PRO A 7 -17.87 -3.94 0.03
C PRO A 7 -17.58 -3.16 1.32
N LEU A 8 -17.48 -1.84 1.19
CA LEU A 8 -17.26 -0.95 2.32
C LEU A 8 -18.53 -0.80 3.15
N ALA A 9 -18.38 -0.78 4.46
CA ALA A 9 -19.50 -0.46 5.34
C ALA A 9 -19.95 0.99 5.11
N ASN A 10 -21.24 1.29 5.33
CA ASN A 10 -21.82 2.60 5.06
C ASN A 10 -21.17 3.76 5.83
N ASN A 11 -20.41 3.48 6.88
CA ASN A 11 -19.68 4.43 7.71
C ASN A 11 -18.15 4.42 7.44
N SER A 12 -17.71 3.78 6.36
CA SER A 12 -16.27 3.77 6.01
C SER A 12 -15.83 5.14 5.53
N THR A 13 -14.63 5.55 5.95
CA THR A 13 -13.94 6.74 5.44
C THR A 13 -12.71 6.31 4.66
N TYR A 14 -12.30 7.12 3.69
CA TYR A 14 -11.16 6.85 2.83
C TYR A 14 -10.13 7.96 2.94
N ALA A 15 -8.87 7.61 3.22
CA ALA A 15 -7.75 8.54 3.22
C ALA A 15 -6.76 8.14 2.13
N ALA A 16 -6.36 9.08 1.30
CA ALA A 16 -5.35 8.87 0.27
C ALA A 16 -4.20 9.87 0.46
N CYS A 17 -2.98 9.45 0.18
CA CYS A 17 -1.85 10.36 0.21
C CYS A 17 -0.86 10.08 -0.93
N ASP A 18 -0.24 11.14 -1.40
CA ASP A 18 0.84 11.13 -2.39
C ASP A 18 1.64 12.44 -2.26
N ILE A 19 2.73 12.56 -3.03
CA ILE A 19 3.55 13.77 -3.10
C ILE A 19 3.03 14.80 -4.12
N TYR A 20 2.08 14.43 -4.98
CA TYR A 20 1.58 15.26 -6.08
C TYR A 20 0.34 16.05 -5.68
N THR A 21 0.47 17.37 -5.58
CA THR A 21 -0.62 18.26 -5.17
C THR A 21 -1.83 18.18 -6.10
N ASP A 22 -1.61 18.20 -7.41
CA ASP A 22 -2.67 18.12 -8.42
C ASP A 22 -3.47 16.83 -8.35
N GLN A 23 -2.81 15.70 -8.05
CA GLN A 23 -3.49 14.42 -7.84
C GLN A 23 -4.33 14.44 -6.56
N MET A 24 -3.82 15.01 -5.47
CA MET A 24 -4.57 15.13 -4.22
C MET A 24 -5.78 16.05 -4.38
N ASP A 25 -5.63 17.16 -5.09
CA ASP A 25 -6.74 18.07 -5.41
C ASP A 25 -7.80 17.37 -6.27
N PHE A 26 -7.38 16.60 -7.27
CA PHE A 26 -8.29 15.80 -8.09
C PHE A 26 -9.07 14.77 -7.26
N ILE A 27 -8.39 14.01 -6.39
CA ILE A 27 -9.04 13.00 -5.54
C ILE A 27 -10.00 13.65 -4.56
N ASN A 28 -9.65 14.79 -3.98
CA ASN A 28 -10.55 15.55 -3.11
C ASN A 28 -11.79 16.05 -3.87
N ALA A 29 -11.63 16.53 -5.09
CA ALA A 29 -12.77 16.91 -5.95
C ALA A 29 -13.65 15.70 -6.27
N PHE A 30 -13.04 14.55 -6.54
CA PHE A 30 -13.75 13.30 -6.80
C PHE A 30 -14.57 12.83 -5.58
N PHE A 31 -14.00 12.85 -4.38
CA PHE A 31 -14.74 12.51 -3.15
C PHE A 31 -15.94 13.44 -2.93
N ARG A 32 -15.76 14.75 -3.12
CA ARG A 32 -16.86 15.73 -3.02
C ARG A 32 -17.96 15.45 -4.04
N HIS A 33 -17.58 15.18 -5.29
CA HIS A 33 -18.53 14.93 -6.37
C HIS A 33 -19.39 13.67 -6.13
N LEU A 34 -18.80 12.64 -5.56
CA LEU A 34 -19.49 11.39 -5.25
C LEU A 34 -20.13 11.35 -3.87
N TYR A 35 -20.01 12.44 -3.10
CA TYR A 35 -20.45 12.49 -1.70
C TYR A 35 -19.84 11.37 -0.84
N TRP A 36 -18.60 10.98 -1.13
CA TRP A 36 -17.90 9.95 -0.37
C TRP A 36 -17.12 10.57 0.79
N PRO A 37 -17.22 9.99 1.99
CA PRO A 37 -16.45 10.44 3.14
C PRO A 37 -14.97 10.06 2.94
N GLY A 38 -14.18 11.02 2.51
CA GLY A 38 -12.77 10.81 2.24
C GLY A 38 -11.97 12.10 2.19
N GLU A 39 -10.67 11.98 2.31
CA GLU A 39 -9.71 13.06 2.23
C GLU A 39 -8.43 12.59 1.54
N ALA A 40 -7.92 13.40 0.64
CA ALA A 40 -6.59 13.23 0.06
C ALA A 40 -5.66 14.35 0.57
N PHE A 41 -4.45 13.98 0.97
CA PHE A 41 -3.47 14.90 1.57
C PHE A 41 -2.05 14.61 1.07
N LEU A 42 -1.18 15.62 1.13
CA LEU A 42 0.23 15.45 0.79
C LEU A 42 0.97 14.70 1.89
N CYS A 43 1.76 13.71 1.49
CA CYS A 43 2.66 12.98 2.36
C CYS A 43 3.79 12.37 1.54
N ASP A 44 5.03 12.69 1.91
CA ASP A 44 6.21 12.08 1.29
C ASP A 44 6.65 10.84 2.08
N LEU A 45 6.24 9.67 1.62
CA LEU A 45 6.59 8.39 2.24
C LEU A 45 8.09 8.10 2.24
N SER A 46 8.90 8.83 1.49
CA SER A 46 10.36 8.68 1.53
C SER A 46 10.96 9.17 2.85
N CYS A 47 10.32 10.12 3.51
CA CYS A 47 10.81 10.72 4.76
C CYS A 47 9.84 10.63 5.94
N GLU A 48 8.54 10.43 5.70
CA GLU A 48 7.54 10.41 6.76
C GLU A 48 6.56 9.23 6.59
N THR A 49 5.79 8.95 7.63
CA THR A 49 4.68 7.98 7.62
C THR A 49 3.40 8.73 7.99
N PRO A 50 2.27 8.50 7.29
CA PRO A 50 1.01 9.16 7.61
C PRO A 50 0.63 8.96 9.09
N SER A 51 0.34 10.05 9.80
CA SER A 51 -0.04 10.04 11.21
C SER A 51 -1.53 9.73 11.43
N ARG A 52 -2.10 8.87 10.60
CA ARG A 52 -3.51 8.47 10.66
C ARG A 52 -3.63 7.00 10.97
N SER A 53 -4.52 6.65 11.90
CA SER A 53 -4.90 5.26 12.13
C SER A 53 -5.91 4.79 11.09
N ALA A 54 -5.84 3.52 10.72
CA ALA A 54 -6.74 2.89 9.77
C ALA A 54 -7.02 1.43 10.14
N HIS A 55 -8.19 0.90 9.75
CA HIS A 55 -8.42 -0.54 9.83
C HIS A 55 -7.62 -1.27 8.73
N LEU A 56 -7.55 -0.68 7.55
CA LEU A 56 -6.81 -1.23 6.41
C LEU A 56 -6.01 -0.14 5.70
N ALA A 57 -4.71 -0.36 5.57
CA ALA A 57 -3.84 0.43 4.71
C ALA A 57 -3.52 -0.34 3.42
N LEU A 58 -3.52 0.36 2.28
CA LEU A 58 -3.23 -0.21 0.96
C LEU A 58 -1.91 0.36 0.43
N LEU A 59 -0.89 -0.49 0.30
CA LEU A 59 0.43 -0.18 -0.24
C LEU A 59 0.62 -0.92 -1.59
N LEU A 60 -0.21 -0.56 -2.57
CA LEU A 60 -0.25 -1.26 -3.86
C LEU A 60 0.92 -0.82 -4.75
N LYS A 61 1.91 -1.72 -4.92
CA LYS A 61 3.17 -1.47 -5.65
C LYS A 61 3.99 -0.27 -5.12
N THR A 62 3.68 0.19 -3.92
CA THR A 62 4.31 1.37 -3.30
C THR A 62 5.73 1.06 -2.85
N ILE A 63 5.94 -0.06 -2.15
CA ILE A 63 7.25 -0.41 -1.60
C ILE A 63 8.33 -0.54 -2.69
N PRO A 64 8.10 -1.24 -3.82
CA PRO A 64 9.11 -1.30 -4.88
C PRO A 64 9.52 0.07 -5.42
N CYS A 65 8.57 1.01 -5.53
CA CYS A 65 8.87 2.38 -5.98
C CYS A 65 9.74 3.13 -4.97
N LEU A 66 9.42 3.03 -3.69
CA LEU A 66 10.16 3.70 -2.62
C LEU A 66 11.57 3.12 -2.43
N GLU A 67 11.76 1.82 -2.58
CA GLU A 67 13.05 1.15 -2.46
C GLU A 67 14.06 1.48 -3.57
N HIS A 68 13.61 2.11 -4.66
CA HIS A 68 14.52 2.72 -5.63
C HIS A 68 15.25 3.94 -5.06
N LEU A 69 14.65 4.62 -4.08
CA LEU A 69 15.25 5.76 -3.39
C LEU A 69 16.13 5.30 -2.23
N ASP A 70 15.59 4.48 -1.35
CA ASP A 70 16.28 3.92 -0.19
C ASP A 70 15.62 2.59 0.22
N LYS A 71 16.43 1.53 0.30
CA LYS A 71 15.94 0.18 0.66
C LYS A 71 15.42 0.05 2.10
N SER A 72 15.71 0.99 2.98
CA SER A 72 15.22 1.01 4.35
C SER A 72 13.80 1.55 4.50
N ILE A 73 13.28 2.26 3.49
CA ILE A 73 11.98 2.93 3.56
C ILE A 73 10.85 1.92 3.78
N GLY A 74 10.87 0.79 3.07
CA GLY A 74 9.82 -0.23 3.18
C GLY A 74 9.68 -0.78 4.60
N SER A 75 10.79 -1.17 5.24
CA SER A 75 10.75 -1.68 6.62
C SER A 75 10.36 -0.61 7.63
N ARG A 76 10.83 0.63 7.47
CA ARG A 76 10.43 1.76 8.31
C ARG A 76 8.92 2.02 8.20
N LEU A 77 8.41 2.08 6.98
CA LEU A 77 6.99 2.34 6.73
C LEU A 77 6.11 1.26 7.37
N LEU A 78 6.44 -0.02 7.17
CA LEU A 78 5.69 -1.14 7.76
C LEU A 78 5.79 -1.19 9.29
N ALA A 79 6.88 -0.70 9.88
CA ALA A 79 7.04 -0.61 11.34
C ALA A 79 6.23 0.53 11.96
N GLN A 80 6.06 1.64 11.23
CA GLN A 80 5.47 2.88 11.75
C GLN A 80 4.00 3.07 11.38
N ILE A 81 3.52 2.42 10.31
CA ILE A 81 2.14 2.58 9.85
C ILE A 81 1.14 2.14 10.93
N ASP A 82 0.23 3.05 11.26
CA ASP A 82 -0.81 2.78 12.25
C ASP A 82 -2.06 2.19 11.56
N ALA A 83 -2.03 0.88 11.34
CA ALA A 83 -3.14 0.15 10.74
C ALA A 83 -3.27 -1.24 11.38
N GLU A 84 -4.51 -1.73 11.51
CA GLU A 84 -4.78 -3.10 11.97
C GLU A 84 -4.37 -4.12 10.90
N HIS A 85 -4.62 -3.78 9.64
CA HIS A 85 -4.26 -4.57 8.48
C HIS A 85 -3.51 -3.73 7.45
N VAL A 86 -2.53 -4.33 6.78
CA VAL A 86 -1.80 -3.69 5.68
C VAL A 86 -1.77 -4.64 4.50
N LEU A 87 -2.31 -4.22 3.36
CA LEU A 87 -2.20 -4.95 2.11
C LEU A 87 -1.04 -4.39 1.29
N VAL A 88 0.00 -5.20 1.12
CA VAL A 88 1.19 -4.86 0.32
C VAL A 88 1.15 -5.64 -0.97
N SER A 89 1.39 -5.00 -2.12
CA SER A 89 1.50 -5.72 -3.37
C SER A 89 2.78 -5.41 -4.16
N PHE A 90 3.19 -6.39 -4.95
CA PHE A 90 4.34 -6.37 -5.83
C PHE A 90 3.95 -6.81 -7.25
N PRO A 91 4.56 -6.27 -8.31
CA PRO A 91 4.31 -6.75 -9.65
C PRO A 91 4.86 -8.19 -9.80
N ALA A 92 4.03 -9.12 -10.29
CA ALA A 92 4.46 -10.51 -10.52
C ALA A 92 5.30 -10.66 -11.79
N ARG A 93 5.23 -9.68 -12.71
CA ARG A 93 6.00 -9.64 -13.96
C ARG A 93 6.67 -8.29 -14.14
N SER A 94 7.90 -8.30 -14.69
CA SER A 94 8.51 -7.06 -15.17
C SER A 94 7.82 -6.58 -16.44
N LEU A 95 7.87 -5.27 -16.70
CA LEU A 95 7.39 -4.67 -17.95
C LEU A 95 8.07 -5.25 -19.21
N GLY A 96 9.18 -6.00 -19.07
CA GLY A 96 9.92 -6.64 -20.15
C GLY A 96 9.60 -8.13 -20.38
N GLY A 97 8.56 -8.68 -19.77
CA GLY A 97 8.08 -10.05 -20.06
C GLY A 97 8.93 -11.20 -19.48
N HIS A 98 9.99 -10.95 -18.72
CA HIS A 98 10.82 -11.98 -18.10
C HIS A 98 10.23 -12.43 -16.76
N ALA A 99 9.34 -13.42 -16.80
CA ALA A 99 8.54 -13.85 -15.64
C ALA A 99 9.26 -14.85 -14.71
N ARG A 100 10.42 -15.36 -15.05
CA ARG A 100 11.10 -16.39 -14.25
C ARG A 100 11.97 -15.76 -13.16
N GLY A 101 11.54 -15.91 -11.89
CA GLY A 101 12.33 -15.59 -10.70
C GLY A 101 11.92 -14.34 -9.93
N MET A 102 11.17 -13.39 -10.51
CA MET A 102 10.82 -12.15 -9.82
C MET A 102 9.86 -12.37 -8.63
N GLY A 103 8.91 -13.29 -8.73
CA GLY A 103 8.01 -13.61 -7.61
C GLY A 103 8.76 -14.11 -6.38
N LYS A 104 9.75 -15.01 -6.56
CA LYS A 104 10.60 -15.50 -5.47
C LYS A 104 11.48 -14.38 -4.89
N THR A 105 11.99 -13.49 -5.74
CA THR A 105 12.81 -12.35 -5.31
C THR A 105 12.00 -11.38 -4.46
N TYR A 106 10.78 -11.03 -4.87
CA TYR A 106 9.89 -10.17 -4.09
C TYR A 106 9.41 -10.83 -2.81
N GLU A 107 9.12 -12.11 -2.82
CA GLU A 107 8.73 -12.86 -1.62
C GLU A 107 9.87 -12.88 -0.59
N THR A 108 11.08 -13.20 -1.02
CA THR A 108 12.28 -13.16 -0.15
C THR A 108 12.49 -11.75 0.39
N ARG A 109 12.40 -10.73 -0.48
CA ARG A 109 12.54 -9.33 -0.06
C ARG A 109 11.46 -8.92 0.93
N PHE A 110 10.21 -9.30 0.68
CA PHE A 110 9.11 -9.03 1.59
C PHE A 110 9.35 -9.61 2.99
N HIS A 111 9.77 -10.87 3.09
CA HIS A 111 10.10 -11.48 4.38
C HIS A 111 11.25 -10.76 5.11
N GLN A 112 12.21 -10.20 4.39
CA GLN A 112 13.25 -9.36 4.98
C GLN A 112 12.70 -8.05 5.55
N LEU A 113 11.74 -7.43 4.85
CA LEU A 113 11.13 -6.16 5.27
C LEU A 113 10.38 -6.25 6.59
N ILE A 114 9.74 -7.38 6.85
CA ILE A 114 8.91 -7.62 8.04
C ILE A 114 9.63 -8.42 9.13
N ALA A 115 10.89 -8.77 8.91
CA ALA A 115 11.67 -9.55 9.88
C ALA A 115 11.70 -8.86 11.26
N GLY A 116 11.34 -9.61 12.31
CA GLY A 116 11.27 -9.11 13.67
C GLY A 116 10.02 -8.27 14.01
N GLN A 117 9.09 -8.12 13.09
CA GLN A 117 7.81 -7.44 13.32
C GLN A 117 6.68 -8.44 13.61
N PRO A 118 5.72 -8.13 14.50
CA PRO A 118 4.68 -9.05 14.94
C PRO A 118 3.50 -9.12 13.96
N TRP A 119 3.78 -9.42 12.70
CA TRP A 119 2.76 -9.53 11.68
C TRP A 119 2.36 -10.99 11.42
N GLN A 120 1.07 -11.25 11.37
CA GLN A 120 0.52 -12.44 10.73
C GLN A 120 0.38 -12.18 9.24
N ILE A 121 0.79 -13.14 8.41
CA ILE A 121 0.90 -12.95 6.95
C ILE A 121 -0.07 -13.88 6.24
N ARG A 122 -0.84 -13.33 5.29
CA ARG A 122 -1.61 -14.10 4.33
C ARG A 122 -1.20 -13.72 2.91
N ARG A 123 -0.78 -14.70 2.13
CA ARG A 123 -0.28 -14.52 0.75
C ARG A 123 -1.40 -14.72 -0.26
N PHE A 124 -1.43 -13.88 -1.29
CA PHE A 124 -2.30 -13.99 -2.45
C PHE A 124 -1.47 -13.88 -3.72
N GLU A 125 -1.75 -14.73 -4.69
CA GLU A 125 -1.07 -14.73 -5.98
C GLU A 125 -2.10 -14.56 -7.10
N PHE A 126 -1.87 -13.55 -7.93
CA PHE A 126 -2.64 -13.25 -9.12
C PHE A 126 -1.74 -13.40 -10.35
N SER A 127 -2.32 -13.40 -11.54
CA SER A 127 -1.56 -13.57 -12.79
C SER A 127 -0.47 -12.52 -13.01
N ASN A 128 -0.65 -11.33 -12.49
CA ASN A 128 0.25 -10.16 -12.69
C ASN A 128 0.66 -9.46 -11.38
N GLU A 129 0.24 -9.97 -10.24
CA GLU A 129 0.46 -9.33 -8.94
C GLU A 129 0.61 -10.37 -7.83
N LEU A 130 1.57 -10.14 -6.95
CA LEU A 130 1.77 -10.86 -5.70
C LEU A 130 1.39 -9.94 -4.54
N ALA A 131 0.48 -10.36 -3.68
CA ALA A 131 0.02 -9.54 -2.57
C ALA A 131 0.15 -10.27 -1.22
N PHE A 132 0.40 -9.49 -0.18
CA PHE A 132 0.48 -9.96 1.20
C PHE A 132 -0.41 -9.10 2.08
N LEU A 133 -1.34 -9.75 2.78
CA LEU A 133 -2.09 -9.12 3.84
C LEU A 133 -1.37 -9.36 5.16
N LEU A 134 -0.96 -8.28 5.77
CA LEU A 134 -0.38 -8.24 7.11
C LEU A 134 -1.49 -7.91 8.10
N SER A 135 -1.56 -8.64 9.20
CA SER A 135 -2.51 -8.37 10.28
C SER A 135 -1.75 -8.29 11.61
N ARG A 136 -2.06 -7.31 12.42
CA ARG A 136 -1.51 -7.25 13.80
C ARG A 136 -2.14 -8.36 14.65
N SER A 137 -1.31 -8.97 15.42
CA SER A 137 -1.74 -10.01 16.38
C SER A 137 -2.47 -9.36 17.55
#